data_42efb67b20883b7f0dc991e2d8a96c8d
#
_entry.id   42efb67b20883b7f0dc991e2d8a96c8d
#
_cell.length_a   1.000
_cell.length_b   1.000
_cell.length_c   1.000
_cell.angle_alpha   90.00
_cell.angle_beta   90.00
_cell.angle_gamma   90.00
#
_symmetry.space_group_name_H-M   'P 1'
#
loop_
_entity.id
_entity.type
_entity.pdbx_description
1 polymer ?
#
loop_
_entity_poly.entity_id
_entity_poly.type
_entity_poly.pdbx_seq_one_letter_code
_entity_poly.pdbx_strand_id
1 'polypeptide(L)'
;AMEDGAPGHGCGHNLLGTGSVAAAIAVKEYLEKNQKEGTVVFFGCPGEEGGSGKSFMARDGVFDNLDFAVTWHPGDKNVVSVGSSLANYQIIYRFYGQASHAAACPELGRSALDAVELMNTGVQYLREHIIQEARIHYAITNTGGYSPNVVQPYSEVLYLIRAPKNSQVKEIYERVNDIARGAALMTGTKMELQFVKACSNLVDNTVMEEIMQKNLEEIEREPYTAEEIEFARKIGETFGGNHVDIQDVLVRYEKSRKSYGENIGYNSYHNGNMGDFIFNFRYKDF
;
A
#
# COMPACT_ATOMS: atom_id res chain seq x y z
N ALA A 1 -17.95 3.70 -10.25
CA ALA A 1 -18.62 2.49 -10.79
C ALA A 1 -19.75 2.90 -11.72
N MET A 2 -20.08 2.09 -12.73
CA MET A 2 -21.19 2.35 -13.64
C MET A 2 -22.55 1.97 -13.02
N GLU A 3 -22.51 1.16 -11.98
CA GLU A 3 -23.68 0.72 -11.20
C GLU A 3 -23.35 0.85 -9.71
N ASP A 4 -24.37 1.13 -8.89
CA ASP A 4 -24.20 1.25 -7.44
C ASP A 4 -23.72 -0.08 -6.84
N GLY A 5 -22.66 -0.04 -6.04
CA GLY A 5 -22.04 -1.20 -5.42
C GLY A 5 -21.15 -2.04 -6.34
N ALA A 6 -21.06 -1.72 -7.63
CA ALA A 6 -20.15 -2.40 -8.55
C ALA A 6 -18.69 -1.94 -8.37
N PRO A 7 -17.71 -2.80 -8.71
CA PRO A 7 -16.31 -2.40 -8.70
C PRO A 7 -16.03 -1.29 -9.73
N GLY A 8 -15.02 -0.48 -9.45
CA GLY A 8 -14.59 0.61 -10.33
C GLY A 8 -13.11 0.92 -10.14
N HIS A 9 -12.53 1.65 -11.10
CA HIS A 9 -11.14 2.05 -11.08
C HIS A 9 -10.93 3.33 -10.24
N GLY A 10 -11.07 3.23 -8.92
CA GLY A 10 -10.83 4.38 -8.02
C GLY A 10 -9.37 4.83 -7.99
N CYS A 11 -8.44 3.94 -8.28
CA CYS A 11 -6.99 4.18 -8.24
C CYS A 11 -6.36 4.36 -9.64
N GLY A 12 -7.13 4.24 -10.73
CA GLY A 12 -6.65 4.47 -12.09
C GLY A 12 -5.77 3.35 -12.67
N HIS A 13 -5.87 2.12 -12.18
CA HIS A 13 -5.02 1.00 -12.64
C HIS A 13 -5.24 0.64 -14.12
N ASN A 14 -6.39 0.97 -14.69
CA ASN A 14 -6.62 0.86 -16.13
C ASN A 14 -5.70 1.81 -16.94
N LEU A 15 -5.46 3.02 -16.44
CA LEU A 15 -4.51 3.97 -17.05
C LEU A 15 -3.08 3.50 -16.83
N LEU A 16 -2.78 3.03 -15.61
CA LEU A 16 -1.48 2.50 -15.22
C LEU A 16 -0.99 1.42 -16.19
N GLY A 17 -1.81 0.40 -16.44
CA GLY A 17 -1.49 -0.71 -17.35
C GLY A 17 -1.29 -0.25 -18.78
N THR A 18 -2.22 0.56 -19.29
CA THR A 18 -2.17 1.07 -20.67
C THR A 18 -0.94 1.93 -20.92
N GLY A 19 -0.64 2.88 -20.02
CA GLY A 19 0.54 3.74 -20.14
C GLY A 19 1.83 2.93 -20.06
N SER A 20 1.84 1.90 -19.23
CA SER A 20 2.99 1.01 -19.10
C SER A 20 3.27 0.19 -20.36
N VAL A 21 2.24 -0.34 -21.01
CA VAL A 21 2.38 -1.03 -22.31
C VAL A 21 2.87 -0.07 -23.38
N ALA A 22 2.27 1.13 -23.47
CA ALA A 22 2.65 2.14 -24.45
C ALA A 22 4.13 2.53 -24.32
N ALA A 23 4.61 2.73 -23.08
CA ALA A 23 6.02 3.05 -22.87
C ALA A 23 6.96 1.88 -23.24
N ALA A 24 6.58 0.60 -22.95
CA ALA A 24 7.37 -0.55 -23.40
C ALA A 24 7.50 -0.63 -24.92
N ILE A 25 6.41 -0.35 -25.65
CA ILE A 25 6.40 -0.29 -27.09
C ILE A 25 7.32 0.85 -27.59
N ALA A 26 7.18 2.05 -27.04
CA ALA A 26 7.98 3.21 -27.42
C ALA A 26 9.48 2.97 -27.21
N VAL A 27 9.85 2.36 -26.10
CA VAL A 27 11.25 2.01 -25.84
C VAL A 27 11.76 0.95 -26.80
N LYS A 28 10.97 -0.10 -27.09
CA LYS A 28 11.33 -1.10 -28.10
C LYS A 28 11.61 -0.44 -29.45
N GLU A 29 10.70 0.42 -29.92
CA GLU A 29 10.85 1.14 -31.19
C GLU A 29 12.09 2.04 -31.19
N TYR A 30 12.37 2.70 -30.06
CA TYR A 30 13.57 3.53 -29.92
C TYR A 30 14.85 2.71 -30.06
N LEU A 31 14.91 1.55 -29.41
CA LEU A 31 16.08 0.65 -29.51
C LEU A 31 16.28 0.17 -30.94
N GLU A 32 15.24 -0.33 -31.60
CA GLU A 32 15.28 -0.80 -32.98
C GLU A 32 15.70 0.30 -33.96
N LYS A 33 15.09 1.49 -33.87
CA LYS A 33 15.38 2.63 -34.73
C LYS A 33 16.82 3.14 -34.60
N ASN A 34 17.35 3.10 -33.39
CA ASN A 34 18.70 3.58 -33.08
C ASN A 34 19.75 2.45 -33.08
N GLN A 35 19.38 1.26 -33.48
CA GLN A 35 20.25 0.07 -33.52
C GLN A 35 21.00 -0.18 -32.20
N LYS A 36 20.27 0.03 -31.08
CA LYS A 36 20.78 -0.20 -29.72
C LYS A 36 20.35 -1.56 -29.24
N GLU A 37 21.30 -2.28 -28.61
CA GLU A 37 20.99 -3.54 -27.93
C GLU A 37 20.30 -3.27 -26.60
N GLY A 38 19.36 -4.14 -26.24
CA GLY A 38 18.64 -4.05 -24.98
C GLY A 38 17.41 -4.96 -24.96
N THR A 39 16.92 -5.25 -23.78
CA THR A 39 15.68 -6.03 -23.59
C THR A 39 14.71 -5.22 -22.76
N VAL A 40 13.49 -5.05 -23.26
CA VAL A 40 12.37 -4.44 -22.53
C VAL A 40 11.48 -5.55 -22.05
N VAL A 41 11.21 -5.60 -20.75
CA VAL A 41 10.31 -6.57 -20.16
C VAL A 41 9.14 -5.82 -19.52
N PHE A 42 7.92 -6.16 -19.93
CA PHE A 42 6.69 -5.68 -19.32
C PHE A 42 6.14 -6.73 -18.35
N PHE A 43 5.92 -6.34 -17.11
CA PHE A 43 5.36 -7.22 -16.08
C PHE A 43 3.92 -6.83 -15.76
N GLY A 44 2.99 -7.75 -15.93
CA GLY A 44 1.67 -7.68 -15.34
C GLY A 44 1.72 -8.19 -13.90
N CYS A 45 1.45 -7.34 -12.92
CA CYS A 45 1.56 -7.67 -11.49
C CYS A 45 0.16 -7.69 -10.87
N PRO A 46 -0.48 -8.87 -10.73
CA PRO A 46 -1.87 -8.96 -10.28
C PRO A 46 -2.01 -8.70 -8.78
N GLY A 47 -3.23 -8.31 -8.38
CA GLY A 47 -3.62 -8.24 -6.97
C GLY A 47 -2.88 -7.16 -6.17
N GLU A 48 -2.60 -6.01 -6.76
CA GLU A 48 -1.92 -4.90 -6.07
C GLU A 48 -2.72 -4.46 -4.84
N GLU A 49 -4.01 -4.17 -5.02
CA GLU A 49 -4.93 -3.77 -3.95
C GLU A 49 -5.23 -4.95 -3.00
N GLY A 50 -4.49 -5.03 -1.92
CA GLY A 50 -4.69 -6.05 -0.88
C GLY A 50 -3.95 -7.37 -1.08
N GLY A 51 -3.66 -7.82 -2.31
CA GLY A 51 -2.95 -9.07 -2.60
C GLY A 51 -1.44 -8.95 -2.56
N SER A 52 -0.87 -7.78 -2.91
CA SER A 52 0.58 -7.52 -2.97
C SER A 52 1.34 -8.50 -3.89
N GLY A 53 0.80 -8.75 -5.09
CA GLY A 53 1.37 -9.72 -6.03
C GLY A 53 2.85 -9.52 -6.32
N LYS A 54 3.33 -8.25 -6.42
CA LYS A 54 4.74 -7.94 -6.63
C LYS A 54 5.66 -8.48 -5.52
N SER A 55 5.21 -8.51 -4.27
CA SER A 55 6.00 -9.06 -3.17
C SER A 55 6.22 -10.56 -3.34
N PHE A 56 5.23 -11.28 -3.84
CA PHE A 56 5.36 -12.71 -4.17
C PHE A 56 6.24 -12.93 -5.40
N MET A 57 6.09 -12.11 -6.44
CA MET A 57 6.93 -12.16 -7.63
C MET A 57 8.40 -11.88 -7.27
N ALA A 58 8.67 -10.90 -6.42
CA ALA A 58 10.01 -10.59 -5.93
C ALA A 58 10.60 -11.75 -5.11
N ARG A 59 9.82 -12.36 -4.21
CA ARG A 59 10.23 -13.54 -3.45
C ARG A 59 10.62 -14.69 -4.37
N ASP A 60 9.92 -14.85 -5.47
CA ASP A 60 10.14 -15.95 -6.43
C ASP A 60 11.22 -15.60 -7.48
N GLY A 61 11.94 -14.48 -7.31
CA GLY A 61 13.09 -14.08 -8.13
C GLY A 61 12.73 -13.53 -9.51
N VAL A 62 11.47 -13.18 -9.76
CA VAL A 62 11.00 -12.71 -11.09
C VAL A 62 11.76 -11.48 -11.55
N PHE A 63 12.25 -10.65 -10.62
CA PHE A 63 12.93 -9.39 -10.91
C PHE A 63 14.45 -9.43 -10.79
N ASP A 64 15.04 -10.60 -10.46
CA ASP A 64 16.48 -10.70 -10.12
C ASP A 64 17.42 -10.41 -11.28
N ASN A 65 16.95 -10.58 -12.52
CA ASN A 65 17.76 -10.39 -13.73
C ASN A 65 17.55 -9.02 -14.39
N LEU A 66 17.10 -8.03 -13.63
CA LEU A 66 16.81 -6.72 -14.13
C LEU A 66 17.95 -5.75 -13.81
N ASP A 67 18.34 -4.89 -14.77
CA ASP A 67 19.31 -3.83 -14.52
C ASP A 67 18.65 -2.69 -13.76
N PHE A 68 17.43 -2.33 -14.11
CA PHE A 68 16.57 -1.38 -13.39
C PHE A 68 15.09 -1.57 -13.72
N ALA A 69 14.22 -1.07 -12.88
CA ALA A 69 12.78 -1.07 -13.06
C ALA A 69 12.21 0.35 -12.94
N VAL A 70 11.24 0.67 -13.79
CA VAL A 70 10.50 1.94 -13.76
C VAL A 70 9.02 1.62 -13.61
N THR A 71 8.34 2.35 -12.74
CA THR A 71 6.90 2.26 -12.55
C THR A 71 6.31 3.66 -12.44
N TRP A 72 5.01 3.78 -12.59
CA TRP A 72 4.29 5.01 -12.35
C TRP A 72 2.96 4.74 -11.67
N HIS A 73 2.33 5.78 -11.17
CA HIS A 73 0.99 5.68 -10.61
C HIS A 73 0.19 6.94 -10.99
N PRO A 74 -1.06 6.82 -11.44
CA PRO A 74 -1.92 7.98 -11.68
C PRO A 74 -2.03 8.86 -10.44
N GLY A 75 -1.96 10.16 -10.63
CA GLY A 75 -2.04 11.14 -9.56
C GLY A 75 -2.52 12.50 -10.07
N ASP A 76 -2.57 13.47 -9.19
CA ASP A 76 -2.99 14.84 -9.48
C ASP A 76 -1.86 15.73 -10.03
N LYS A 77 -0.66 15.18 -10.19
CA LYS A 77 0.54 15.91 -10.62
C LYS A 77 1.43 15.05 -11.52
N ASN A 78 2.09 15.70 -12.47
CA ASN A 78 3.20 15.10 -13.20
C ASN A 78 4.49 15.36 -12.42
N VAL A 79 4.93 14.40 -11.65
CA VAL A 79 6.08 14.53 -10.75
C VAL A 79 6.78 13.18 -10.60
N VAL A 80 8.09 13.20 -10.44
CA VAL A 80 8.82 12.02 -9.95
C VAL A 80 8.59 11.90 -8.46
N SER A 81 8.02 10.79 -8.02
CA SER A 81 7.87 10.49 -6.60
C SER A 81 9.22 10.18 -6.01
N VAL A 82 9.65 10.99 -5.06
CA VAL A 82 10.88 10.79 -4.28
C VAL A 82 10.54 10.41 -2.85
N GLY A 83 11.46 9.78 -2.18
CA GLY A 83 11.31 9.36 -0.80
C GLY A 83 10.88 7.89 -0.66
N SER A 84 10.89 7.42 0.57
CA SER A 84 10.56 6.04 0.92
C SER A 84 9.08 5.89 1.25
N SER A 85 8.58 4.68 1.12
CA SER A 85 7.27 4.25 1.65
C SER A 85 7.43 3.55 2.98
N LEU A 86 6.34 3.41 3.76
CA LEU A 86 6.36 2.62 4.97
C LEU A 86 6.40 1.12 4.63
N ALA A 87 7.36 0.40 5.21
CA ALA A 87 7.31 -1.05 5.28
C ALA A 87 6.08 -1.49 6.07
N ASN A 88 5.53 -2.66 5.77
CA ASN A 88 4.36 -3.15 6.49
C ASN A 88 4.30 -4.67 6.56
N TYR A 89 3.72 -5.17 7.67
CA TYR A 89 3.36 -6.57 7.87
C TYR A 89 1.87 -6.67 8.12
N GLN A 90 1.25 -7.66 7.51
CA GLN A 90 -0.17 -7.98 7.70
C GLN A 90 -0.31 -9.37 8.30
N ILE A 91 -1.03 -9.46 9.43
CA ILE A 91 -1.13 -10.66 10.25
C ILE A 91 -2.58 -10.87 10.68
N ILE A 92 -3.05 -12.10 10.60
CA ILE A 92 -4.29 -12.53 11.21
C ILE A 92 -3.97 -13.22 12.54
N TYR A 93 -4.63 -12.79 13.61
CA TYR A 93 -4.63 -13.46 14.91
C TYR A 93 -5.98 -14.11 15.13
N ARG A 94 -5.97 -15.40 15.45
CA ARG A 94 -7.16 -16.19 15.75
C ARG A 94 -7.09 -16.67 17.17
N PHE A 95 -8.21 -16.50 17.89
CA PHE A 95 -8.34 -17.00 19.26
C PHE A 95 -9.40 -18.08 19.29
N TYR A 96 -9.10 -19.14 20.04
CA TYR A 96 -9.97 -20.29 20.21
C TYR A 96 -10.24 -20.47 21.70
N GLY A 97 -11.50 -20.34 22.06
CA GLY A 97 -12.01 -20.46 23.42
C GLY A 97 -12.97 -21.65 23.59
N GLN A 98 -13.90 -21.49 24.49
CA GLN A 98 -14.92 -22.49 24.80
C GLN A 98 -16.28 -21.82 24.97
N ALA A 99 -17.28 -22.29 24.23
CA ALA A 99 -18.64 -21.78 24.36
C ALA A 99 -19.27 -22.21 25.66
N SER A 100 -20.09 -21.35 26.25
CA SER A 100 -20.99 -21.65 27.35
C SER A 100 -22.16 -20.67 27.33
N HIS A 101 -23.20 -20.98 28.10
CA HIS A 101 -24.29 -20.04 28.32
C HIS A 101 -23.84 -18.97 29.34
N ALA A 102 -23.72 -17.73 28.89
CA ALA A 102 -23.09 -16.65 29.66
C ALA A 102 -23.78 -16.31 31.00
N ALA A 103 -25.06 -16.66 31.16
CA ALA A 103 -25.80 -16.46 32.41
C ALA A 103 -25.95 -17.74 33.24
N ALA A 104 -26.03 -18.93 32.62
CA ALA A 104 -26.32 -20.18 33.34
C ALA A 104 -25.06 -20.87 33.84
N CYS A 105 -23.96 -20.82 33.07
CA CYS A 105 -22.70 -21.50 33.43
C CYS A 105 -21.49 -20.73 32.82
N PRO A 106 -21.32 -19.43 33.13
CA PRO A 106 -20.24 -18.62 32.56
C PRO A 106 -18.84 -19.15 32.90
N GLU A 107 -18.69 -19.81 34.05
CA GLU A 107 -17.42 -20.37 34.54
C GLU A 107 -16.85 -21.47 33.61
N LEU A 108 -17.68 -22.09 32.78
CA LEU A 108 -17.27 -23.11 31.81
C LEU A 108 -16.78 -22.48 30.51
N GLY A 109 -17.07 -21.20 30.27
CA GLY A 109 -16.69 -20.49 29.06
C GLY A 109 -15.24 -19.98 29.07
N ARG A 110 -14.71 -19.78 27.88
CA ARG A 110 -13.47 -19.04 27.62
C ARG A 110 -13.71 -18.20 26.36
N SER A 111 -13.78 -16.87 26.55
CA SER A 111 -14.16 -15.98 25.46
C SER A 111 -12.96 -15.66 24.57
N ALA A 112 -13.07 -16.05 23.32
CA ALA A 112 -12.12 -15.67 22.28
C ALA A 112 -12.25 -14.17 21.91
N LEU A 113 -13.45 -13.60 22.04
CA LEU A 113 -13.66 -12.17 21.79
C LEU A 113 -12.97 -11.32 22.88
N ASP A 114 -13.04 -11.71 24.14
CA ASP A 114 -12.33 -11.02 25.23
C ASP A 114 -10.81 -11.03 24.98
N ALA A 115 -10.27 -12.12 24.41
CA ALA A 115 -8.87 -12.17 24.03
C ALA A 115 -8.53 -11.15 22.94
N VAL A 116 -9.39 -10.99 21.93
CA VAL A 116 -9.22 -9.95 20.89
C VAL A 116 -9.28 -8.55 21.49
N GLU A 117 -10.24 -8.29 22.39
CA GLU A 117 -10.37 -6.98 23.04
C GLU A 117 -9.17 -6.63 23.92
N LEU A 118 -8.68 -7.61 24.72
CA LEU A 118 -7.48 -7.44 25.54
C LEU A 118 -6.23 -7.23 24.67
N MET A 119 -6.09 -7.97 23.57
CA MET A 119 -5.02 -7.74 22.61
C MET A 119 -5.09 -6.33 22.05
N ASN A 120 -6.25 -5.90 21.56
CA ASN A 120 -6.45 -4.57 21.01
C ASN A 120 -6.12 -3.48 22.05
N THR A 121 -6.55 -3.66 23.29
CA THR A 121 -6.25 -2.75 24.41
C THR A 121 -4.74 -2.71 24.69
N GLY A 122 -4.09 -3.86 24.78
CA GLY A 122 -2.64 -3.96 25.00
C GLY A 122 -1.83 -3.26 23.91
N VAL A 123 -2.27 -3.35 22.66
CA VAL A 123 -1.64 -2.64 21.52
C VAL A 123 -1.80 -1.13 21.65
N GLN A 124 -2.91 -0.60 22.23
CA GLN A 124 -3.00 0.85 22.47
C GLN A 124 -1.90 1.34 23.44
N TYR A 125 -1.59 0.58 24.50
CA TYR A 125 -0.49 0.90 25.40
C TYR A 125 0.88 0.77 24.71
N LEU A 126 1.04 -0.21 23.83
CA LEU A 126 2.27 -0.33 23.03
C LEU A 126 2.55 0.92 22.19
N ARG A 127 1.53 1.61 21.69
CA ARG A 127 1.68 2.82 20.87
C ARG A 127 2.46 3.93 21.55
N GLU A 128 2.41 4.01 22.87
CA GLU A 128 3.19 5.00 23.65
C GLU A 128 4.69 4.69 23.68
N HIS A 129 5.09 3.48 23.25
CA HIS A 129 6.46 2.97 23.42
C HIS A 129 7.06 2.44 22.11
N ILE A 130 6.63 3.01 20.98
CA ILE A 130 7.17 2.78 19.63
C ILE A 130 7.51 4.13 18.99
N ILE A 131 8.27 4.09 17.89
CA ILE A 131 8.60 5.31 17.16
C ILE A 131 7.34 6.03 16.66
N GLN A 132 7.38 7.35 16.64
CA GLN A 132 6.22 8.18 16.28
C GLN A 132 5.71 7.94 14.86
N GLU A 133 6.59 7.58 13.94
CA GLU A 133 6.29 7.30 12.53
C GLU A 133 5.61 5.94 12.33
N ALA A 134 5.66 5.04 13.31
CA ALA A 134 4.99 3.75 13.21
C ALA A 134 3.46 3.88 13.29
N ARG A 135 2.78 2.95 12.64
CA ARG A 135 1.31 2.84 12.69
C ARG A 135 0.92 1.39 12.89
N ILE A 136 -0.09 1.17 13.72
CA ILE A 136 -0.70 -0.15 13.92
C ILE A 136 -2.20 0.01 13.71
N HIS A 137 -2.72 -0.70 12.74
CA HIS A 137 -4.16 -0.73 12.44
C HIS A 137 -4.69 -2.13 12.67
N TYR A 138 -5.97 -2.25 13.00
CA TYR A 138 -6.64 -3.54 13.07
C TYR A 138 -8.10 -3.45 12.65
N ALA A 139 -8.64 -4.59 12.26
CA ALA A 139 -10.05 -4.80 12.04
C ALA A 139 -10.44 -6.15 12.63
N ILE A 140 -11.51 -6.20 13.43
CA ILE A 140 -12.08 -7.48 13.89
C ILE A 140 -12.82 -8.07 12.70
N THR A 141 -12.35 -9.19 12.19
CA THR A 141 -12.91 -9.87 11.02
C THR A 141 -13.94 -10.93 11.38
N ASN A 142 -13.89 -11.41 12.62
CA ASN A 142 -14.89 -12.32 13.17
C ASN A 142 -15.02 -12.12 14.68
N THR A 143 -16.23 -11.82 15.14
CA THR A 143 -16.53 -11.63 16.58
C THR A 143 -16.98 -12.91 17.27
N GLY A 144 -17.15 -14.02 16.56
CA GLY A 144 -17.56 -15.31 17.13
C GLY A 144 -19.06 -15.53 17.25
N GLY A 145 -19.89 -14.60 16.75
CA GLY A 145 -21.35 -14.73 16.69
C GLY A 145 -22.10 -13.45 17.05
N TYR A 146 -23.42 -13.54 17.04
CA TYR A 146 -24.34 -12.41 17.26
C TYR A 146 -25.07 -12.43 18.59
N SER A 147 -25.03 -13.56 19.31
CA SER A 147 -25.79 -13.75 20.54
C SER A 147 -24.95 -13.39 21.76
N PRO A 148 -25.28 -12.30 22.51
CA PRO A 148 -24.48 -11.84 23.65
C PRO A 148 -24.53 -12.77 24.85
N ASN A 149 -25.49 -13.69 24.87
CA ASN A 149 -25.65 -14.70 25.93
C ASN A 149 -24.88 -16.01 25.66
N VAL A 150 -24.07 -16.05 24.63
CA VAL A 150 -23.16 -17.15 24.31
C VAL A 150 -21.72 -16.67 24.42
N VAL A 151 -20.90 -17.31 25.25
CA VAL A 151 -19.46 -17.05 25.31
C VAL A 151 -18.83 -17.45 23.95
N GLN A 152 -18.10 -16.54 23.30
CA GLN A 152 -17.62 -16.73 21.95
C GLN A 152 -16.44 -17.71 21.90
N PRO A 153 -16.59 -18.88 21.24
CA PRO A 153 -15.55 -19.88 21.17
C PRO A 153 -14.47 -19.61 20.14
N TYR A 154 -14.70 -18.65 19.25
CA TYR A 154 -13.77 -18.25 18.19
C TYR A 154 -13.86 -16.74 17.95
N SER A 155 -12.73 -16.09 17.71
CA SER A 155 -12.69 -14.72 17.22
C SER A 155 -11.42 -14.50 16.41
N GLU A 156 -11.50 -13.55 15.46
CA GLU A 156 -10.40 -13.25 14.54
C GLU A 156 -10.21 -11.74 14.39
N VAL A 157 -8.96 -11.30 14.37
CA VAL A 157 -8.59 -9.91 14.13
C VAL A 157 -7.43 -9.84 13.15
N LEU A 158 -7.57 -8.96 12.14
CA LEU A 158 -6.54 -8.66 11.16
C LEU A 158 -5.78 -7.42 11.61
N TYR A 159 -4.45 -7.51 11.65
CA TYR A 159 -3.55 -6.43 11.98
C TYR A 159 -2.72 -6.00 10.77
N LEU A 160 -2.44 -4.70 10.69
CA LEU A 160 -1.50 -4.11 9.75
C LEU A 160 -0.53 -3.20 10.52
N ILE A 161 0.73 -3.60 10.57
CA ILE A 161 1.82 -2.91 11.27
C ILE A 161 2.68 -2.21 10.24
N ARG A 162 2.98 -0.93 10.43
CA ARG A 162 3.77 -0.11 9.52
C ARG A 162 4.87 0.64 10.26
N ALA A 163 6.03 0.78 9.62
CA ALA A 163 7.12 1.66 10.07
C ALA A 163 8.00 2.09 8.88
N PRO A 164 8.85 3.11 9.02
CA PRO A 164 9.74 3.56 7.95
C PRO A 164 10.68 2.50 7.39
N LYS A 165 11.13 1.57 8.24
CA LYS A 165 12.06 0.50 7.86
C LYS A 165 11.51 -0.88 8.21
N ASN A 166 11.83 -1.87 7.38
CA ASN A 166 11.43 -3.25 7.60
C ASN A 166 11.91 -3.81 8.95
N SER A 167 13.13 -3.45 9.41
CA SER A 167 13.64 -3.85 10.72
C SER A 167 12.80 -3.34 11.89
N GLN A 168 12.25 -2.13 11.78
CA GLN A 168 11.38 -1.53 12.79
C GLN A 168 10.00 -2.20 12.81
N VAL A 169 9.45 -2.53 11.63
CA VAL A 169 8.20 -3.31 11.56
C VAL A 169 8.37 -4.65 12.24
N LYS A 170 9.50 -5.34 11.99
CA LYS A 170 9.79 -6.65 12.60
C LYS A 170 9.85 -6.56 14.11
N GLU A 171 10.52 -5.56 14.67
CA GLU A 171 10.58 -5.35 16.13
C GLU A 171 9.18 -5.14 16.72
N ILE A 172 8.39 -4.25 16.13
CA ILE A 172 7.02 -3.98 16.60
C ILE A 172 6.14 -5.24 16.47
N TYR A 173 6.27 -5.98 15.39
CA TYR A 173 5.55 -7.24 15.16
C TYR A 173 5.79 -8.25 16.28
N GLU A 174 7.02 -8.43 16.72
CA GLU A 174 7.32 -9.35 17.83
C GLU A 174 6.66 -8.90 19.14
N ARG A 175 6.65 -7.60 19.42
CA ARG A 175 5.97 -7.05 20.60
C ARG A 175 4.44 -7.19 20.51
N VAL A 176 3.85 -7.06 19.34
CA VAL A 176 2.42 -7.33 19.11
C VAL A 176 2.10 -8.82 19.32
N ASN A 177 2.99 -9.72 18.87
CA ASN A 177 2.86 -11.15 19.12
C ASN A 177 2.89 -11.49 20.63
N ASP A 178 3.75 -10.80 21.41
CA ASP A 178 3.79 -10.99 22.87
C ASP A 178 2.50 -10.55 23.54
N ILE A 179 1.91 -9.44 23.08
CA ILE A 179 0.60 -8.97 23.56
C ILE A 179 -0.48 -9.99 23.23
N ALA A 180 -0.49 -10.54 22.02
CA ALA A 180 -1.46 -11.58 21.64
C ALA A 180 -1.33 -12.84 22.50
N ARG A 181 -0.09 -13.29 22.77
CA ARG A 181 0.19 -14.40 23.70
C ARG A 181 -0.30 -14.09 25.11
N GLY A 182 -0.06 -12.87 25.59
CA GLY A 182 -0.54 -12.40 26.89
C GLY A 182 -2.07 -12.39 26.98
N ALA A 183 -2.76 -11.92 25.96
CA ALA A 183 -4.22 -11.90 25.89
C ALA A 183 -4.79 -13.33 25.93
N ALA A 184 -4.21 -14.27 25.19
CA ALA A 184 -4.60 -15.67 25.21
C ALA A 184 -4.41 -16.30 26.62
N LEU A 185 -3.29 -15.98 27.27
CA LEU A 185 -3.01 -16.46 28.61
C LEU A 185 -4.02 -15.92 29.65
N MET A 186 -4.33 -14.63 29.60
CA MET A 186 -5.29 -13.98 30.50
C MET A 186 -6.71 -14.55 30.39
N THR A 187 -7.12 -14.94 29.18
CA THR A 187 -8.47 -15.44 28.90
C THR A 187 -8.58 -16.97 28.95
N GLY A 188 -7.45 -17.67 29.07
CA GLY A 188 -7.41 -19.13 29.00
C GLY A 188 -7.78 -19.68 27.62
N THR A 189 -7.56 -18.90 26.57
CA THR A 189 -7.79 -19.27 25.16
C THR A 189 -6.50 -19.76 24.50
N LYS A 190 -6.62 -20.37 23.30
CA LYS A 190 -5.49 -20.67 22.45
C LYS A 190 -5.39 -19.60 21.37
N MET A 191 -4.17 -19.22 21.00
CA MET A 191 -3.90 -18.26 19.94
C MET A 191 -3.13 -18.91 18.81
N GLU A 192 -3.55 -18.62 17.58
CA GLU A 192 -2.81 -18.91 16.37
C GLU A 192 -2.61 -17.60 15.58
N LEU A 193 -1.47 -17.48 14.93
CA LEU A 193 -1.21 -16.38 14.02
C LEU A 193 -0.98 -16.91 12.60
N GLN A 194 -1.47 -16.17 11.63
CA GLN A 194 -1.17 -16.37 10.22
C GLN A 194 -0.50 -15.12 9.69
N PHE A 195 0.75 -15.25 9.30
CA PHE A 195 1.43 -14.19 8.56
C PHE A 195 0.87 -14.13 7.14
N VAL A 196 0.27 -12.99 6.75
CA VAL A 196 -0.41 -12.86 5.46
C VAL A 196 0.56 -12.37 4.41
N LYS A 197 1.22 -11.23 4.64
CA LYS A 197 2.17 -10.61 3.73
C LYS A 197 3.09 -9.62 4.42
N ALA A 198 4.19 -9.32 3.75
CA ALA A 198 5.09 -8.21 4.07
C ALA A 198 5.43 -7.42 2.81
N CYS A 199 5.57 -6.11 2.97
CA CYS A 199 6.15 -5.24 1.96
C CYS A 199 7.27 -4.42 2.62
N SER A 200 8.44 -4.40 2.00
CA SER A 200 9.54 -3.55 2.42
C SER A 200 9.27 -2.09 2.06
N ASN A 201 9.94 -1.18 2.75
CA ASN A 201 9.98 0.22 2.35
C ASN A 201 10.71 0.38 1.01
N LEU A 202 10.37 1.43 0.27
CA LEU A 202 11.11 1.80 -0.94
C LEU A 202 12.51 2.30 -0.55
N VAL A 203 13.47 2.01 -1.41
CA VAL A 203 14.83 2.56 -1.33
C VAL A 203 14.98 3.55 -2.47
N ASP A 204 15.32 4.80 -2.13
CA ASP A 204 15.47 5.86 -3.09
C ASP A 204 16.63 5.57 -4.07
N ASN A 205 16.43 5.93 -5.33
CA ASN A 205 17.45 5.90 -6.35
C ASN A 205 17.57 7.28 -7.00
N THR A 206 18.35 8.15 -6.38
CA THR A 206 18.47 9.55 -6.79
C THR A 206 18.94 9.73 -8.22
N VAL A 207 19.79 8.84 -8.73
CA VAL A 207 20.25 8.89 -10.12
C VAL A 207 19.10 8.64 -11.10
N MET A 208 18.27 7.65 -10.84
CA MET A 208 17.09 7.35 -11.67
C MET A 208 16.04 8.46 -11.56
N GLU A 209 15.84 9.00 -10.37
CA GLU A 209 14.92 10.11 -10.11
C GLU A 209 15.32 11.36 -10.90
N GLU A 210 16.61 11.73 -10.90
CA GLU A 210 17.14 12.86 -11.66
C GLU A 210 16.98 12.67 -13.16
N ILE A 211 17.27 11.48 -13.70
CA ILE A 211 17.08 11.16 -15.11
C ILE A 211 15.61 11.25 -15.50
N MET A 212 14.72 10.68 -14.69
CA MET A 212 13.28 10.73 -14.95
C MET A 212 12.76 12.16 -14.89
N GLN A 213 13.19 12.95 -13.90
CA GLN A 213 12.80 14.35 -13.77
C GLN A 213 13.21 15.15 -15.00
N LYS A 214 14.47 15.01 -15.45
CA LYS A 214 14.96 15.67 -16.65
C LYS A 214 14.12 15.31 -17.88
N ASN A 215 13.80 14.02 -18.07
CA ASN A 215 12.98 13.59 -19.19
C ASN A 215 11.55 14.16 -19.12
N LEU A 216 10.96 14.24 -17.92
CA LEU A 216 9.64 14.87 -17.75
C LEU A 216 9.65 16.38 -18.08
N GLU A 217 10.75 17.07 -17.80
CA GLU A 217 10.92 18.51 -18.10
C GLU A 217 11.09 18.78 -19.60
N GLU A 218 11.62 17.82 -20.34
CA GLU A 218 11.83 17.91 -21.80
C GLU A 218 10.54 17.64 -22.61
N ILE A 219 9.50 17.06 -21.97
CA ILE A 219 8.24 16.75 -22.65
C ILE A 219 7.36 18.00 -22.73
N GLU A 220 7.12 18.47 -23.94
CA GLU A 220 6.09 19.47 -24.22
C GLU A 220 4.70 18.85 -24.00
N ARG A 221 3.84 19.54 -23.27
CA ARG A 221 2.47 19.11 -23.02
C ARG A 221 1.50 20.04 -23.73
N GLU A 222 0.54 19.44 -24.40
CA GLU A 222 -0.60 20.19 -24.92
C GLU A 222 -1.41 20.78 -23.76
N PRO A 223 -1.85 22.03 -23.84
CA PRO A 223 -2.73 22.62 -22.85
C PRO A 223 -4.07 21.91 -22.84
N TYR A 224 -4.67 21.79 -21.67
CA TYR A 224 -6.02 21.27 -21.56
C TYR A 224 -7.02 22.15 -22.33
N THR A 225 -7.94 21.49 -23.02
CA THR A 225 -9.05 22.14 -23.69
C THR A 225 -10.07 22.69 -22.67
N ALA A 226 -10.88 23.65 -23.08
CA ALA A 226 -11.96 24.16 -22.22
C ALA A 226 -12.95 23.06 -21.80
N GLU A 227 -13.18 22.07 -22.64
CA GLU A 227 -14.06 20.93 -22.36
C GLU A 227 -13.48 20.00 -21.28
N GLU A 228 -12.18 19.71 -21.35
CA GLU A 228 -11.47 18.92 -20.32
C GLU A 228 -11.44 19.64 -18.98
N ILE A 229 -11.20 20.94 -18.96
CA ILE A 229 -11.23 21.77 -17.75
C ILE A 229 -12.63 21.74 -17.13
N GLU A 230 -13.69 21.90 -17.91
CA GLU A 230 -15.06 21.84 -17.42
C GLU A 230 -15.44 20.45 -16.92
N PHE A 231 -14.99 19.39 -17.57
CA PHE A 231 -15.18 18.02 -17.11
C PHE A 231 -14.51 17.78 -15.74
N ALA A 232 -13.24 18.19 -15.60
CA ALA A 232 -12.51 18.07 -14.35
C ALA A 232 -13.18 18.90 -13.21
N ARG A 233 -13.69 20.10 -13.52
CA ARG A 233 -14.44 20.92 -12.58
C ARG A 233 -15.70 20.22 -12.05
N LYS A 234 -16.48 19.62 -12.94
CA LYS A 234 -17.68 18.85 -12.57
C LYS A 234 -17.36 17.65 -11.70
N ILE A 235 -16.27 16.95 -11.97
CA ILE A 235 -15.83 15.85 -11.10
C ILE A 235 -15.41 16.41 -9.73
N GLY A 236 -14.65 17.49 -9.68
CA GLY A 236 -14.22 18.12 -8.43
C GLY A 236 -15.40 18.52 -7.53
N GLU A 237 -16.52 18.96 -8.09
CA GLU A 237 -17.72 19.30 -7.35
C GLU A 237 -18.34 18.11 -6.59
N THR A 238 -18.11 16.88 -7.05
CA THR A 238 -18.61 15.67 -6.37
C THR A 238 -17.89 15.34 -5.06
N PHE A 239 -16.76 15.98 -4.78
CA PHE A 239 -15.93 15.75 -3.58
C PHE A 239 -16.18 16.74 -2.44
N GLY A 240 -17.37 17.33 -2.36
CA GLY A 240 -17.82 18.06 -1.15
C GLY A 240 -17.10 19.37 -0.86
N GLY A 241 -16.78 20.15 -1.88
CA GLY A 241 -16.31 21.53 -1.72
C GLY A 241 -14.82 21.75 -1.45
N ASN A 242 -14.02 20.71 -1.39
CA ASN A 242 -12.57 20.84 -1.58
C ASN A 242 -12.31 21.03 -3.08
N HIS A 243 -12.51 22.23 -3.56
CA HIS A 243 -12.21 22.59 -4.95
C HIS A 243 -10.73 22.35 -5.21
N VAL A 244 -10.41 21.30 -5.94
CA VAL A 244 -9.12 21.22 -6.63
C VAL A 244 -9.18 22.31 -7.70
N ASP A 245 -8.53 23.43 -7.46
CA ASP A 245 -8.36 24.43 -8.50
C ASP A 245 -7.52 23.80 -9.61
N ILE A 246 -8.14 23.57 -10.78
CA ILE A 246 -7.47 22.94 -11.92
C ILE A 246 -6.30 23.80 -12.38
N GLN A 247 -6.37 25.12 -12.22
CA GLN A 247 -5.22 26.00 -12.42
C GLN A 247 -4.11 25.74 -11.38
N ASP A 248 -4.44 25.36 -10.16
CA ASP A 248 -3.48 24.99 -9.12
C ASP A 248 -2.79 23.63 -9.41
N VAL A 249 -3.46 22.69 -10.07
CA VAL A 249 -2.85 21.43 -10.55
C VAL A 249 -1.81 21.72 -11.64
N LEU A 250 -2.08 22.64 -12.56
CA LEU A 250 -1.15 23.07 -13.60
C LEU A 250 0.01 23.92 -13.04
N VAL A 251 -0.26 24.81 -12.08
CA VAL A 251 0.72 25.70 -11.45
C VAL A 251 1.61 24.94 -10.43
N ARG A 252 1.11 23.90 -9.78
CA ARG A 252 1.88 23.06 -8.85
C ARG A 252 3.02 22.30 -9.52
N TYR A 253 2.93 22.02 -10.81
CA TYR A 253 4.05 21.45 -11.56
C TYR A 253 5.27 22.38 -11.56
N GLU A 254 5.09 23.67 -11.75
CA GLU A 254 6.17 24.65 -11.65
C GLU A 254 6.64 24.91 -10.21
N LYS A 255 5.73 24.78 -9.21
CA LYS A 255 6.06 24.92 -7.79
C LYS A 255 6.75 23.67 -7.22
N SER A 256 6.40 22.46 -7.65
CA SER A 256 7.10 21.25 -7.24
C SER A 256 8.54 21.25 -7.75
N ARG A 257 8.80 21.87 -8.90
CA ARG A 257 10.14 22.11 -9.43
C ARG A 257 11.03 22.96 -8.50
N LYS A 258 10.44 23.90 -7.73
CA LYS A 258 11.15 24.72 -6.73
C LYS A 258 11.26 24.08 -5.34
N SER A 259 10.33 23.20 -4.98
CA SER A 259 10.32 22.54 -3.67
C SER A 259 11.20 21.29 -3.62
N TYR A 260 11.74 20.83 -4.73
CA TYR A 260 12.63 19.67 -4.82
C TYR A 260 13.95 19.85 -4.03
N GLY A 261 14.34 21.09 -3.75
CA GLY A 261 15.53 21.44 -2.94
C GLY A 261 15.26 21.73 -1.46
N GLU A 262 13.99 21.90 -1.04
CA GLU A 262 13.71 22.49 0.27
C GLU A 262 12.80 21.65 1.20
N ASN A 263 12.17 20.57 0.74
CA ASN A 263 11.27 19.78 1.58
C ASN A 263 11.52 18.27 1.48
N ILE A 264 12.41 17.79 2.32
CA ILE A 264 12.38 16.40 2.84
C ILE A 264 11.24 16.36 3.89
N GLY A 265 10.03 16.68 3.47
CA GLY A 265 8.85 16.73 4.31
C GLY A 265 7.85 15.70 3.80
N TYR A 266 7.76 14.60 4.51
CA TYR A 266 6.62 13.70 4.64
C TYR A 266 5.36 14.09 3.84
N ASN A 267 5.25 13.63 2.60
CA ASN A 267 3.97 13.44 1.95
C ASN A 267 3.64 11.94 1.98
N SER A 268 3.21 11.49 3.16
CA SER A 268 2.92 10.10 3.49
C SER A 268 1.51 9.66 3.08
N TYR A 269 1.00 10.05 1.93
CA TYR A 269 -0.33 9.61 1.48
C TYR A 269 -0.33 8.65 0.30
N HIS A 270 0.80 8.15 -0.10
CA HIS A 270 0.82 6.98 -0.98
C HIS A 270 1.26 5.77 -0.17
N ASN A 271 0.30 4.90 0.15
CA ASN A 271 0.59 3.52 0.48
C ASN A 271 1.58 2.99 -0.54
N GLY A 272 2.66 2.37 -0.09
CA GLY A 272 3.76 1.90 -0.93
C GLY A 272 3.37 0.83 -1.94
N ASN A 273 2.38 1.13 -2.72
CA ASN A 273 1.88 0.33 -3.79
C ASN A 273 2.48 0.90 -5.07
N MET A 274 3.63 0.34 -5.46
CA MET A 274 4.08 0.52 -6.84
C MET A 274 3.00 -0.07 -7.73
N GLY A 275 2.53 0.70 -8.72
CA GLY A 275 1.46 0.30 -9.62
C GLY A 275 1.63 -1.11 -10.20
N ASP A 276 0.59 -1.71 -10.71
CA ASP A 276 0.52 -3.10 -11.16
C ASP A 276 1.49 -3.49 -12.28
N PHE A 277 2.23 -2.51 -12.82
CA PHE A 277 3.07 -2.73 -13.99
C PHE A 277 4.43 -2.06 -13.82
N ILE A 278 5.47 -2.84 -14.07
CA ILE A 278 6.87 -2.43 -14.01
C ILE A 278 7.48 -2.53 -15.40
N PHE A 279 8.16 -1.47 -15.84
CA PHE A 279 9.02 -1.52 -17.02
C PHE A 279 10.43 -1.87 -16.64
N ASN A 280 11.09 -2.65 -17.47
CA ASN A 280 12.48 -2.96 -17.29
C ASN A 280 13.30 -2.90 -18.57
N PHE A 281 14.52 -2.41 -18.42
CA PHE A 281 15.56 -2.47 -19.42
C PHE A 281 16.68 -3.37 -18.94
N ARG A 282 17.09 -4.30 -19.79
CA ARG A 282 18.36 -4.96 -19.67
C ARG A 282 19.30 -4.37 -20.71
N TYR A 283 20.32 -3.67 -20.29
CA TYR A 283 21.42 -3.28 -21.13
C TYR A 283 22.41 -4.43 -21.18
N LYS A 284 22.71 -4.97 -22.37
CA LYS A 284 23.82 -5.87 -22.56
C LYS A 284 25.07 -5.04 -22.79
N ASP A 285 25.94 -5.13 -21.82
CA ASP A 285 27.38 -4.82 -21.78
C ASP A 285 27.89 -3.62 -22.61
N PHE A 286 28.48 -2.70 -21.87
CA PHE A 286 29.64 -1.98 -22.35
C PHE A 286 30.91 -2.79 -22.12
#